data_9c4f17ac70a83fb7488dc286dcf7721c
#
_entry.id   9c4f17ac70a83fb7488dc286dcf7721c
#
_cell.length_a   1.000
_cell.length_b   1.000
_cell.length_c   1.000
_cell.angle_alpha   90.00
_cell.angle_beta   90.00
_cell.angle_gamma   90.00
#
_symmetry.space_group_name_H-M   'P 1'
#
loop_
_entity.id
_entity.type
_entity.pdbx_description
1 polymer ?
#
loop_
_entity_poly.entity_id
_entity_poly.type
_entity_poly.pdbx_seq_one_letter_code
_entity_poly.pdbx_strand_id
1 'polypeptide(L)'
;MLMATSNPESKSLFDRMVRAAKLDVNLYEEVEADTKANWQAFWAVVVASLATGLGTAIGSLGDHRPIWFLWGLLIGVGVALLGWLLWALLTYAIGVTIFKGPQTEADYGQLLRTIGFSNSPGVLRFFSFIPFIGWLISLVATVWALVAGVIAVRQALDFSTWRAIGTCLIGGLIYILIVFLIPGFVIGRNIFF
;
A
#
# COMPACT_ATOMS: atom_id res chain seq x y z
N MET A 1 15.37 -16.87 34.04
CA MET A 1 15.39 -16.59 32.60
C MET A 1 14.05 -17.10 32.05
N LEU A 2 13.03 -16.23 32.08
CA LEU A 2 11.68 -16.54 31.60
C LEU A 2 11.69 -16.42 30.07
N MET A 3 11.60 -17.56 29.40
CA MET A 3 11.30 -17.57 27.94
C MET A 3 9.90 -17.00 27.77
N ALA A 4 9.80 -15.84 27.17
CA ALA A 4 8.54 -15.30 26.69
C ALA A 4 7.98 -16.29 25.67
N THR A 5 6.94 -17.00 26.03
CA THR A 5 6.17 -17.84 25.13
C THR A 5 5.53 -16.92 24.09
N SER A 6 6.10 -16.91 22.88
CA SER A 6 5.48 -16.23 21.74
C SER A 6 4.10 -16.85 21.54
N ASN A 7 3.06 -16.07 21.82
CA ASN A 7 1.68 -16.48 21.63
C ASN A 7 1.45 -16.80 20.15
N PRO A 8 1.02 -18.02 19.77
CA PRO A 8 0.79 -18.38 18.38
C PRO A 8 -0.38 -17.62 17.71
N GLU A 9 -1.14 -16.82 18.46
CA GLU A 9 -2.26 -16.03 17.95
C GLU A 9 -1.83 -14.80 17.12
N SER A 10 -0.55 -14.40 17.16
CA SER A 10 -0.05 -13.17 16.51
C SER A 10 0.10 -13.25 14.99
N LYS A 11 -0.32 -14.34 14.34
CA LYS A 11 -0.15 -14.53 12.88
C LYS A 11 -1.43 -14.32 12.07
N SER A 12 -2.52 -13.84 12.67
CA SER A 12 -3.75 -13.57 11.91
C SER A 12 -3.56 -12.33 11.01
N LEU A 13 -4.21 -12.32 9.83
CA LEU A 13 -4.20 -11.18 8.92
C LEU A 13 -4.68 -9.90 9.63
N PHE A 14 -5.75 -10.00 10.40
CA PHE A 14 -6.34 -8.85 11.11
C PHE A 14 -5.37 -8.25 12.13
N ASP A 15 -4.74 -9.09 12.97
CA ASP A 15 -3.75 -8.62 13.95
C ASP A 15 -2.57 -7.92 13.26
N ARG A 16 -2.02 -8.54 12.21
CA ARG A 16 -0.93 -7.95 11.42
C ARG A 16 -1.34 -6.61 10.79
N MET A 17 -2.56 -6.50 10.24
CA MET A 17 -3.06 -5.24 9.70
C MET A 17 -3.22 -4.15 10.76
N VAL A 18 -3.71 -4.50 11.96
CA VAL A 18 -3.82 -3.56 13.08
C VAL A 18 -2.45 -3.10 13.56
N ARG A 19 -1.48 -4.00 13.69
CA ARG A 19 -0.09 -3.67 14.06
C ARG A 19 0.57 -2.79 12.99
N ALA A 20 0.35 -3.08 11.70
CA ALA A 20 0.83 -2.25 10.61
C ALA A 20 0.24 -0.83 10.66
N ALA A 21 -1.07 -0.72 10.92
CA ALA A 21 -1.72 0.57 11.11
C ALA A 21 -1.19 1.33 12.35
N LYS A 22 -0.76 0.63 13.39
CA LYS A 22 -0.08 1.22 14.56
C LYS A 22 1.39 1.57 14.30
N LEU A 23 1.90 1.36 13.10
CA LEU A 23 3.29 1.60 12.70
C LEU A 23 4.31 0.77 13.52
N ASP A 24 3.90 -0.44 13.93
CA ASP A 24 4.76 -1.36 14.69
C ASP A 24 5.91 -1.85 13.82
N VAL A 25 7.12 -1.38 14.10
CA VAL A 25 8.34 -1.71 13.37
C VAL A 25 8.61 -3.22 13.40
N ASN A 26 8.40 -3.88 14.55
CA ASN A 26 8.64 -5.31 14.71
C ASN A 26 7.72 -6.15 13.81
N LEU A 27 6.52 -5.64 13.48
CA LEU A 27 5.68 -6.30 12.49
C LEU A 27 6.33 -6.33 11.11
N TYR A 28 6.91 -5.22 10.66
CA TYR A 28 7.52 -5.15 9.33
C TYR A 28 8.71 -6.10 9.22
N GLU A 29 9.53 -6.24 10.26
CA GLU A 29 10.60 -7.25 10.34
C GLU A 29 10.02 -8.68 10.32
N GLU A 30 8.94 -8.92 11.08
CA GLU A 30 8.27 -10.23 11.12
C GLU A 30 7.75 -10.65 9.73
N VAL A 31 7.02 -9.76 9.03
CA VAL A 31 6.43 -10.08 7.72
C VAL A 31 7.46 -10.12 6.61
N GLU A 32 8.54 -9.37 6.73
CA GLU A 32 9.68 -9.43 5.84
C GLU A 32 10.31 -10.83 5.82
N ALA A 33 10.53 -11.40 7.00
CA ALA A 33 11.13 -12.73 7.15
C ALA A 33 10.15 -13.88 6.81
N ASP A 34 8.84 -13.65 6.93
CA ASP A 34 7.80 -14.68 6.73
C ASP A 34 7.37 -14.77 5.26
N THR A 35 7.97 -15.67 4.48
CA THR A 35 7.61 -15.89 3.07
C THR A 35 6.14 -16.28 2.87
N LYS A 36 5.47 -16.86 3.88
CA LYS A 36 4.04 -17.19 3.84
C LYS A 36 3.15 -15.95 3.95
N ALA A 37 3.70 -14.82 4.42
CA ALA A 37 2.98 -13.56 4.53
C ALA A 37 2.66 -12.90 3.17
N ASN A 38 3.20 -13.38 2.04
CA ASN A 38 2.85 -12.89 0.71
C ASN A 38 1.34 -12.90 0.45
N TRP A 39 0.67 -14.00 0.82
CA TRP A 39 -0.76 -14.13 0.64
C TRP A 39 -1.55 -13.20 1.58
N GLN A 40 -1.07 -13.00 2.80
CA GLN A 40 -1.68 -12.04 3.72
C GLN A 40 -1.47 -10.59 3.25
N ALA A 41 -0.29 -10.26 2.70
CA ALA A 41 -0.02 -8.95 2.11
C ALA A 41 -0.97 -8.65 0.94
N PHE A 42 -1.20 -9.63 0.05
CA PHE A 42 -2.22 -9.53 -1.00
C PHE A 42 -3.60 -9.20 -0.41
N TRP A 43 -4.05 -9.95 0.60
CA TRP A 43 -5.34 -9.68 1.23
C TRP A 43 -5.41 -8.36 1.98
N ALA A 44 -4.31 -7.88 2.56
CA ALA A 44 -4.27 -6.54 3.17
C ALA A 44 -4.54 -5.45 2.12
N VAL A 45 -3.97 -5.55 0.92
CA VAL A 45 -4.24 -4.64 -0.20
C VAL A 45 -5.69 -4.76 -0.67
N VAL A 46 -6.21 -5.99 -0.82
CA VAL A 46 -7.61 -6.22 -1.22
C VAL A 46 -8.58 -5.59 -0.21
N VAL A 47 -8.39 -5.83 1.08
CA VAL A 47 -9.26 -5.27 2.14
C VAL A 47 -9.22 -3.74 2.14
N ALA A 48 -8.03 -3.13 2.03
CA ALA A 48 -7.91 -1.68 1.98
C ALA A 48 -8.56 -1.08 0.72
N SER A 49 -8.43 -1.73 -0.45
CA SER A 49 -9.04 -1.28 -1.69
C SER A 49 -10.56 -1.45 -1.70
N LEU A 50 -11.07 -2.56 -1.15
CA LEU A 50 -12.51 -2.77 -0.96
C LEU A 50 -13.10 -1.72 -0.02
N ALA A 51 -12.44 -1.43 1.10
CA ALA A 51 -12.88 -0.39 2.04
C ALA A 51 -12.96 0.97 1.34
N THR A 52 -11.98 1.33 0.53
CA THR A 52 -11.97 2.57 -0.26
C THR A 52 -13.12 2.58 -1.27
N GLY A 53 -13.28 1.51 -2.05
CA GLY A 53 -14.34 1.41 -3.06
C GLY A 53 -15.74 1.46 -2.46
N LEU A 54 -15.97 0.76 -1.35
CA LEU A 54 -17.26 0.80 -0.64
C LEU A 54 -17.56 2.19 -0.08
N GLY A 55 -16.57 2.87 0.52
CA GLY A 55 -16.76 4.23 1.00
C GLY A 55 -17.14 5.19 -0.12
N THR A 56 -16.46 5.13 -1.26
CA THR A 56 -16.79 5.94 -2.44
C THR A 56 -18.19 5.63 -2.97
N ALA A 57 -18.56 4.36 -3.01
CA ALA A 57 -19.87 3.94 -3.49
C ALA A 57 -21.02 4.41 -2.61
N ILE A 58 -20.88 4.29 -1.30
CA ILE A 58 -21.90 4.80 -0.35
C ILE A 58 -22.08 6.32 -0.54
N GLY A 59 -20.98 7.05 -0.77
CA GLY A 59 -21.04 8.49 -1.05
C GLY A 59 -21.75 8.84 -2.36
N SER A 60 -21.82 7.91 -3.33
CA SER A 60 -22.46 8.11 -4.65
C SER A 60 -23.83 7.43 -4.78
N LEU A 61 -24.48 7.01 -3.69
CA LEU A 61 -25.78 6.30 -3.71
C LEU A 61 -26.94 7.07 -4.36
N GLY A 62 -26.75 8.35 -4.74
CA GLY A 62 -27.69 9.12 -5.55
C GLY A 62 -27.73 8.76 -7.05
N ASP A 63 -26.72 8.10 -7.57
CA ASP A 63 -26.58 7.70 -8.98
C ASP A 63 -27.01 6.23 -9.18
N HIS A 64 -28.21 6.04 -9.67
CA HIS A 64 -28.94 4.76 -9.77
C HIS A 64 -28.38 3.76 -10.81
N ARG A 65 -27.12 3.32 -10.69
CA ARG A 65 -26.58 2.30 -11.61
C ARG A 65 -25.80 1.19 -10.88
N PRO A 66 -26.46 0.24 -10.20
CA PRO A 66 -25.82 -0.78 -9.36
C PRO A 66 -24.83 -1.69 -10.10
N ILE A 67 -25.02 -1.94 -11.40
CA ILE A 67 -24.11 -2.78 -12.18
C ILE A 67 -22.75 -2.10 -12.38
N TRP A 68 -22.71 -0.79 -12.60
CA TRP A 68 -21.48 -0.03 -12.77
C TRP A 68 -20.67 0.04 -11.47
N PHE A 69 -21.34 -0.03 -10.32
CA PHE A 69 -20.70 -0.11 -9.03
C PHE A 69 -19.85 -1.37 -8.87
N LEU A 70 -20.40 -2.55 -9.18
CA LEU A 70 -19.66 -3.81 -9.07
C LEU A 70 -18.44 -3.83 -9.99
N TRP A 71 -18.58 -3.36 -11.23
CA TRP A 71 -17.47 -3.24 -12.15
C TRP A 71 -16.42 -2.25 -11.64
N GLY A 72 -16.82 -1.11 -11.13
CA GLY A 72 -15.93 -0.10 -10.53
C GLY A 72 -15.14 -0.67 -9.34
N LEU A 73 -15.80 -1.46 -8.49
CA LEU A 73 -15.15 -2.10 -7.35
C LEU A 73 -14.12 -3.14 -7.79
N LEU A 74 -14.47 -4.02 -8.74
CA LEU A 74 -13.56 -5.04 -9.26
C LEU A 74 -12.35 -4.43 -9.97
N ILE A 75 -12.59 -3.44 -10.83
CA ILE A 75 -11.52 -2.70 -11.53
C ILE A 75 -10.65 -1.97 -10.51
N GLY A 76 -11.25 -1.33 -9.51
CA GLY A 76 -10.54 -0.61 -8.44
C GLY A 76 -9.60 -1.52 -7.65
N VAL A 77 -10.06 -2.73 -7.28
CA VAL A 77 -9.20 -3.74 -6.64
C VAL A 77 -8.08 -4.17 -7.57
N GLY A 78 -8.36 -4.44 -8.85
CA GLY A 78 -7.35 -4.80 -9.84
C GLY A 78 -6.28 -3.72 -10.01
N VAL A 79 -6.69 -2.46 -10.12
CA VAL A 79 -5.78 -1.30 -10.21
C VAL A 79 -4.95 -1.15 -8.93
N ALA A 80 -5.55 -1.34 -7.75
CA ALA A 80 -4.82 -1.28 -6.49
C ALA A 80 -3.75 -2.38 -6.38
N LEU A 81 -4.06 -3.60 -6.81
CA LEU A 81 -3.09 -4.70 -6.85
C LEU A 81 -1.95 -4.44 -7.83
N LEU A 82 -2.25 -3.98 -9.04
CA LEU A 82 -1.22 -3.59 -10.02
C LEU A 82 -0.37 -2.44 -9.50
N GLY A 83 -0.99 -1.45 -8.86
CA GLY A 83 -0.31 -0.33 -8.22
C GLY A 83 0.64 -0.78 -7.11
N TRP A 84 0.21 -1.71 -6.28
CA TRP A 84 1.03 -2.31 -5.23
C TRP A 84 2.26 -3.05 -5.80
N LEU A 85 2.04 -3.89 -6.83
CA LEU A 85 3.14 -4.61 -7.50
C LEU A 85 4.13 -3.62 -8.12
N LEU A 86 3.64 -2.62 -8.83
CA LEU A 86 4.49 -1.59 -9.45
C LEU A 86 5.23 -0.76 -8.40
N TRP A 87 4.56 -0.37 -7.32
CA TRP A 87 5.17 0.39 -6.25
C TRP A 87 6.29 -0.37 -5.55
N ALA A 88 6.06 -1.65 -5.23
CA ALA A 88 7.09 -2.53 -4.66
C ALA A 88 8.27 -2.72 -5.63
N LEU A 89 8.01 -2.84 -6.94
CA LEU A 89 9.06 -2.96 -7.96
C LEU A 89 9.91 -1.68 -8.06
N LEU A 90 9.28 -0.52 -8.08
CA LEU A 90 9.98 0.76 -8.17
C LEU A 90 10.84 1.01 -6.93
N THR A 91 10.28 0.79 -5.74
CA THR A 91 11.03 0.97 -4.49
C THR A 91 12.17 -0.03 -4.35
N TYR A 92 11.96 -1.28 -4.79
CA TYR A 92 13.04 -2.27 -4.88
C TYR A 92 14.14 -1.80 -5.84
N ALA A 93 13.79 -1.51 -7.10
CA ALA A 93 14.77 -1.13 -8.11
C ALA A 93 15.58 0.11 -7.69
N ILE A 94 14.93 1.15 -7.16
CA ILE A 94 15.59 2.37 -6.69
C ILE A 94 16.45 2.09 -5.46
N GLY A 95 15.94 1.29 -4.51
CA GLY A 95 16.66 0.96 -3.29
C GLY A 95 17.96 0.21 -3.56
N VAL A 96 17.92 -0.82 -4.41
CA VAL A 96 19.11 -1.64 -4.70
C VAL A 96 20.06 -1.04 -5.74
N THR A 97 19.66 0.03 -6.44
CA THR A 97 20.52 0.69 -7.45
C THR A 97 21.03 2.04 -6.97
N ILE A 98 20.12 2.96 -6.61
CA ILE A 98 20.48 4.36 -6.29
C ILE A 98 20.92 4.50 -4.83
N PHE A 99 20.19 3.86 -3.90
CA PHE A 99 20.42 4.00 -2.46
C PHE A 99 21.11 2.80 -1.81
N LYS A 100 21.61 1.85 -2.62
CA LYS A 100 22.28 0.65 -2.11
C LYS A 100 23.35 1.00 -1.08
N GLY A 101 23.28 0.34 0.08
CA GLY A 101 24.27 0.44 1.16
C GLY A 101 25.01 -0.87 1.35
N PRO A 102 26.06 -0.90 2.20
CA PRO A 102 26.84 -2.11 2.49
C PRO A 102 26.01 -3.24 3.10
N GLN A 103 24.89 -2.92 3.74
CA GLN A 103 24.00 -3.86 4.45
C GLN A 103 22.71 -4.14 3.69
N THR A 104 22.56 -3.62 2.47
CA THR A 104 21.34 -3.79 1.68
C THR A 104 21.33 -5.18 1.07
N GLU A 105 20.62 -6.10 1.71
CA GLU A 105 20.33 -7.44 1.23
C GLU A 105 18.80 -7.58 1.20
N ALA A 106 18.17 -7.26 0.09
CA ALA A 106 16.73 -7.33 -0.03
C ALA A 106 16.32 -8.06 -1.30
N ASP A 107 15.20 -8.76 -1.23
CA ASP A 107 14.52 -9.31 -2.38
C ASP A 107 13.18 -8.59 -2.64
N TYR A 108 12.67 -8.74 -3.86
CA TYR A 108 11.40 -8.13 -4.25
C TYR A 108 10.22 -8.62 -3.39
N GLY A 109 10.25 -9.88 -2.93
CA GLY A 109 9.20 -10.46 -2.09
C GLY A 109 9.13 -9.81 -0.70
N GLN A 110 10.26 -9.41 -0.13
CA GLN A 110 10.31 -8.66 1.14
C GLN A 110 9.56 -7.34 1.01
N LEU A 111 9.82 -6.57 -0.06
CA LEU A 111 9.10 -5.32 -0.30
C LEU A 111 7.62 -5.55 -0.61
N LEU A 112 7.26 -6.59 -1.35
CA LEU A 112 5.85 -6.94 -1.55
C LEU A 112 5.13 -7.14 -0.23
N ARG A 113 5.70 -7.90 0.69
CA ARG A 113 5.10 -8.19 1.99
C ARG A 113 4.96 -6.93 2.83
N THR A 114 6.05 -6.22 3.05
CA THR A 114 6.07 -5.03 3.92
C THR A 114 5.18 -3.91 3.37
N ILE A 115 5.27 -3.61 2.06
CA ILE A 115 4.44 -2.59 1.40
C ILE A 115 2.97 -3.03 1.34
N GLY A 116 2.68 -4.32 1.19
CA GLY A 116 1.32 -4.82 1.23
C GLY A 116 0.62 -4.46 2.56
N PHE A 117 1.28 -4.72 3.67
CA PHE A 117 0.76 -4.37 5.00
C PHE A 117 0.74 -2.86 5.26
N SER A 118 1.62 -2.06 4.67
CA SER A 118 1.59 -0.59 4.82
C SER A 118 0.32 0.06 4.26
N ASN A 119 -0.47 -0.66 3.46
CA ASN A 119 -1.79 -0.21 3.01
C ASN A 119 -2.88 -0.32 4.08
N SER A 120 -2.62 -0.95 5.23
CA SER A 120 -3.62 -1.18 6.30
C SER A 120 -4.33 0.08 6.79
N PRO A 121 -3.68 1.26 6.96
CA PRO A 121 -4.38 2.50 7.29
C PRO A 121 -5.41 2.92 6.26
N GLY A 122 -5.27 2.47 5.01
CA GLY A 122 -6.20 2.73 3.91
C GLY A 122 -7.63 2.23 4.16
N VAL A 123 -7.83 1.28 5.09
CA VAL A 123 -9.17 0.83 5.53
C VAL A 123 -10.02 1.97 6.06
N LEU A 124 -9.41 3.01 6.65
CA LEU A 124 -10.13 4.19 7.13
C LEU A 124 -10.86 4.95 6.02
N ARG A 125 -10.43 4.80 4.75
CA ARG A 125 -11.12 5.41 3.60
C ARG A 125 -12.53 4.85 3.39
N PHE A 126 -12.90 3.76 4.04
CA PHE A 126 -14.29 3.32 4.11
C PHE A 126 -15.21 4.46 4.57
N PHE A 127 -14.78 5.29 5.51
CA PHE A 127 -15.57 6.41 6.05
C PHE A 127 -15.53 7.69 5.19
N SER A 128 -14.97 7.61 3.98
CA SER A 128 -14.92 8.76 3.05
C SER A 128 -16.29 9.27 2.61
N PHE A 129 -17.35 8.46 2.76
CA PHE A 129 -18.73 8.84 2.45
C PHE A 129 -19.33 9.86 3.42
N ILE A 130 -18.72 10.10 4.58
CA ILE A 130 -19.28 11.01 5.58
C ILE A 130 -19.16 12.47 5.09
N PRO A 131 -20.29 13.20 4.91
CA PRO A 131 -20.25 14.58 4.44
C PRO A 131 -19.36 15.46 5.32
N PHE A 132 -18.71 16.43 4.72
CA PHE A 132 -17.81 17.43 5.33
C PHE A 132 -16.50 16.88 5.90
N ILE A 133 -16.43 15.65 6.45
CA ILE A 133 -15.21 15.10 7.07
C ILE A 133 -14.58 13.96 6.25
N GLY A 134 -15.29 13.38 5.29
CA GLY A 134 -14.80 12.23 4.50
C GLY A 134 -13.50 12.52 3.74
N TRP A 135 -13.35 13.73 3.21
CA TRP A 135 -12.12 14.16 2.56
C TRP A 135 -10.94 14.23 3.55
N LEU A 136 -11.19 14.71 4.78
CA LEU A 136 -10.17 14.79 5.82
C LEU A 136 -9.74 13.39 6.27
N ILE A 137 -10.70 12.46 6.45
CA ILE A 137 -10.41 11.06 6.76
C ILE A 137 -9.54 10.44 5.65
N SER A 138 -9.87 10.69 4.40
CA SER A 138 -9.10 10.19 3.25
C SER A 138 -7.69 10.78 3.20
N LEU A 139 -7.54 12.06 3.50
CA LEU A 139 -6.24 12.73 3.60
C LEU A 139 -5.40 12.12 4.73
N VAL A 140 -5.96 11.99 5.93
CA VAL A 140 -5.28 11.38 7.08
C VAL A 140 -4.87 9.95 6.75
N ALA A 141 -5.75 9.13 6.20
CA ALA A 141 -5.44 7.75 5.82
C ALA A 141 -4.33 7.68 4.76
N THR A 142 -4.29 8.65 3.84
CA THR A 142 -3.24 8.73 2.81
C THR A 142 -1.88 9.06 3.42
N VAL A 143 -1.82 10.11 4.24
CA VAL A 143 -0.56 10.50 4.94
C VAL A 143 -0.09 9.36 5.84
N TRP A 144 -1.00 8.72 6.54
CA TRP A 144 -0.68 7.58 7.40
C TRP A 144 -0.11 6.39 6.61
N ALA A 145 -0.74 6.03 5.48
CA ALA A 145 -0.23 4.97 4.61
C ALA A 145 1.15 5.32 4.02
N LEU A 146 1.43 6.60 3.70
CA LEU A 146 2.75 7.04 3.27
C LEU A 146 3.80 6.86 4.36
N VAL A 147 3.49 7.23 5.61
CA VAL A 147 4.40 7.01 6.75
C VAL A 147 4.64 5.52 6.96
N ALA A 148 3.58 4.70 6.94
CA ALA A 148 3.68 3.25 7.01
C ALA A 148 4.54 2.68 5.88
N GLY A 149 4.40 3.22 4.66
CA GLY A 149 5.19 2.84 3.48
C GLY A 149 6.68 3.15 3.63
N VAL A 150 7.02 4.32 4.19
CA VAL A 150 8.43 4.67 4.49
C VAL A 150 9.03 3.70 5.52
N ILE A 151 8.27 3.34 6.57
CA ILE A 151 8.71 2.36 7.56
C ILE A 151 8.88 0.98 6.91
N ALA A 152 7.94 0.56 6.07
CA ALA A 152 7.99 -0.70 5.33
C ALA A 152 9.24 -0.80 4.45
N VAL A 153 9.53 0.25 3.67
CA VAL A 153 10.72 0.31 2.79
C VAL A 153 12.00 0.37 3.62
N ARG A 154 11.99 1.08 4.74
CA ARG A 154 13.14 1.16 5.65
C ARG A 154 13.54 -0.21 6.19
N GLN A 155 12.56 -0.98 6.66
CA GLN A 155 12.82 -2.32 7.19
C GLN A 155 13.25 -3.27 6.08
N ALA A 156 12.48 -3.38 4.99
CA ALA A 156 12.75 -4.31 3.89
C ALA A 156 14.08 -4.08 3.15
N LEU A 157 14.72 -2.93 3.30
CA LEU A 157 15.99 -2.60 2.66
C LEU A 157 17.14 -2.38 3.66
N ASP A 158 16.89 -2.55 4.97
CA ASP A 158 17.83 -2.21 6.04
C ASP A 158 18.41 -0.79 5.92
N PHE A 159 17.52 0.16 5.64
CA PHE A 159 17.89 1.55 5.35
C PHE A 159 17.85 2.45 6.58
N SER A 160 18.66 3.51 6.53
CA SER A 160 18.37 4.70 7.34
C SER A 160 17.07 5.37 6.86
N THR A 161 16.37 6.05 7.77
CA THR A 161 15.09 6.72 7.46
C THR A 161 15.22 7.67 6.25
N TRP A 162 16.33 8.39 6.10
CA TRP A 162 16.55 9.32 4.98
C TRP A 162 16.66 8.61 3.63
N ARG A 163 17.30 7.44 3.58
CA ARG A 163 17.36 6.62 2.35
C ARG A 163 15.99 6.08 1.98
N ALA A 164 15.22 5.62 2.97
CA ALA A 164 13.86 5.15 2.74
C ALA A 164 12.95 6.29 2.22
N ILE A 165 13.01 7.48 2.81
CA ILE A 165 12.29 8.66 2.32
C ILE A 165 12.71 9.00 0.89
N GLY A 166 14.01 9.04 0.59
CA GLY A 166 14.52 9.31 -0.76
C GLY A 166 14.02 8.28 -1.78
N THR A 167 14.04 6.98 -1.42
CA THR A 167 13.52 5.89 -2.24
C THR A 167 12.02 6.07 -2.52
N CYS A 168 11.23 6.38 -1.49
CA CYS A 168 9.79 6.62 -1.63
C CYS A 168 9.49 7.87 -2.47
N LEU A 169 10.26 8.96 -2.31
CA LEU A 169 10.06 10.19 -3.09
C LEU A 169 10.36 9.98 -4.58
N ILE A 170 11.51 9.39 -4.91
CA ILE A 170 11.88 9.12 -6.31
C ILE A 170 10.92 8.09 -6.91
N GLY A 171 10.63 7.00 -6.18
CA GLY A 171 9.66 6.00 -6.62
C GLY A 171 8.27 6.61 -6.84
N GLY A 172 7.82 7.50 -5.94
CA GLY A 172 6.56 8.21 -6.06
C GLY A 172 6.48 9.11 -7.27
N LEU A 173 7.53 9.86 -7.56
CA LEU A 173 7.60 10.68 -8.79
C LEU A 173 7.51 9.81 -10.04
N ILE A 174 8.28 8.71 -10.12
CA ILE A 174 8.24 7.79 -11.26
C ILE A 174 6.85 7.13 -11.37
N TYR A 175 6.27 6.69 -10.24
CA TYR A 175 4.93 6.11 -10.20
C TYR A 175 3.87 7.06 -10.76
N ILE A 176 3.89 8.34 -10.32
CA ILE A 176 2.98 9.39 -10.82
C ILE A 176 3.18 9.58 -12.32
N LEU A 177 4.41 9.66 -12.80
CA LEU A 177 4.70 9.79 -14.22
C LEU A 177 4.14 8.61 -15.02
N ILE A 178 4.32 7.37 -14.56
CA ILE A 178 3.80 6.17 -15.24
C ILE A 178 2.27 6.19 -15.26
N VAL A 179 1.63 6.43 -14.11
CA VAL A 179 0.17 6.29 -13.96
C VAL A 179 -0.61 7.42 -14.65
N PHE A 180 -0.06 8.63 -14.69
CA PHE A 180 -0.77 9.79 -15.26
C PHE A 180 -0.32 10.17 -16.66
N LEU A 181 0.98 10.10 -16.98
CA LEU A 181 1.46 10.53 -18.28
C LEU A 181 1.21 9.50 -19.38
N ILE A 182 1.33 8.20 -19.10
CA ILE A 182 1.14 7.17 -20.12
C ILE A 182 -0.31 7.13 -20.62
N PRO A 183 -1.33 7.02 -19.73
CA PRO A 183 -2.73 7.09 -20.15
C PRO A 183 -3.10 8.42 -20.80
N GLY A 184 -2.62 9.54 -20.25
CA GLY A 184 -2.85 10.89 -20.81
C GLY A 184 -2.32 11.03 -22.23
N PHE A 185 -1.13 10.49 -22.51
CA PHE A 185 -0.55 10.49 -23.85
C PHE A 185 -1.33 9.59 -24.83
N VAL A 186 -1.73 8.39 -24.39
CA VAL A 186 -2.50 7.44 -25.21
C VAL A 186 -3.89 7.99 -25.55
N ILE A 187 -4.59 8.57 -24.57
CA ILE A 187 -5.92 9.16 -24.76
C ILE A 187 -5.80 10.42 -25.65
N GLY A 188 -4.84 11.30 -25.37
CA GLY A 188 -4.63 12.52 -26.16
C GLY A 188 -4.37 12.23 -27.63
N ARG A 189 -3.58 11.19 -27.93
CA ARG A 189 -3.30 10.78 -29.32
C ARG A 189 -4.54 10.29 -30.07
N ASN A 190 -5.49 9.65 -29.38
CA ASN A 190 -6.72 9.15 -30.01
C ASN A 190 -7.82 10.22 -30.17
N ILE A 191 -7.63 11.42 -29.61
CA ILE A 191 -8.57 12.54 -29.75
C ILE A 191 -8.16 13.45 -30.93
N PHE A 192 -6.86 13.45 -31.29
CA PHE A 192 -6.33 14.35 -32.30
C PHE A 192 -5.98 13.67 -33.65
N PHE A 193 -6.22 12.38 -33.79
CA PHE A 193 -6.08 11.58 -35.01
C PHE A 193 -7.26 10.62 -35.16
#